data_ecbf12390a4d6b7859e9edf0650d9c22
#
_entry.id   ecbf12390a4d6b7859e9edf0650d9c22
#
_cell.length_a   1.000
_cell.length_b   1.000
_cell.length_c   1.000
_cell.angle_alpha   90.00
_cell.angle_beta   90.00
_cell.angle_gamma   90.00
#
_symmetry.space_group_name_H-M   'P 1'
#
loop_
_entity.id
_entity.type
_entity.pdbx_description
1 polymer ?
#
loop_
_entity_poly.entity_id
_entity_poly.type
_entity_poly.pdbx_seq_one_letter_code
_entity_poly.pdbx_strand_id
1 'polypeptide(L)'
;MSQVFSVDVTQENFAAQVIEASHQQPVLVDFWATWCGPCQSLMPILEQLAQRYQGKFLLAKVEIDSQQALANQFGVRSVPTVKLVKKGQVVDEFTGALPESQIRLFLDKHIESESDQRMRQALLRYQQGDTDAALAEMGQILQADPDNENNKINYANVLIRENHLDEARQWLASLSVEAALKPEVRAMQAQLEFIEIVQNAPDPATLEKQLAEDPHNTEARYLLSAYAILQGQFEVAFEQLLEIVKRDRNYNDDAGRKALLKLFELLGDNHELVGSYRRKLAMALN
;
A
#
# COMPACT_ATOMS: atom_id res chain seq x y z
N MET A 1 9.54 -2.13 35.44
CA MET A 1 8.18 -2.76 35.46
C MET A 1 7.94 -3.28 34.05
N SER A 2 7.69 -4.60 33.89
CA SER A 2 7.36 -5.16 32.58
C SER A 2 6.07 -4.51 32.10
N GLN A 3 6.08 -3.85 30.96
CA GLN A 3 4.85 -3.35 30.35
C GLN A 3 3.95 -4.54 30.02
N VAL A 4 2.73 -4.54 30.52
CA VAL A 4 1.72 -5.56 30.25
C VAL A 4 1.01 -5.16 28.97
N PHE A 5 1.25 -5.89 27.87
CA PHE A 5 0.61 -5.60 26.58
C PHE A 5 -0.64 -6.46 26.33
N SER A 6 -0.94 -7.40 27.22
CA SER A 6 -2.16 -8.22 27.15
C SER A 6 -2.80 -8.41 28.54
N VAL A 7 -4.12 -8.52 28.59
CA VAL A 7 -4.90 -8.68 29.80
C VAL A 7 -6.06 -9.63 29.59
N ASP A 8 -6.36 -10.48 30.58
CA ASP A 8 -7.58 -11.27 30.59
C ASP A 8 -8.75 -10.40 31.11
N VAL A 9 -9.83 -10.40 30.34
CA VAL A 9 -10.98 -9.50 30.59
C VAL A 9 -12.19 -10.31 31.06
N THR A 10 -12.76 -9.84 32.16
CA THR A 10 -14.00 -10.33 32.76
C THR A 10 -15.06 -9.22 32.74
N GLN A 11 -16.31 -9.58 33.03
CA GLN A 11 -17.39 -8.59 33.15
C GLN A 11 -17.07 -7.50 34.21
N GLU A 12 -16.32 -7.85 35.25
CA GLU A 12 -15.98 -6.93 36.33
C GLU A 12 -14.96 -5.86 35.92
N ASN A 13 -13.94 -6.24 35.12
CA ASN A 13 -12.86 -5.35 34.73
C ASN A 13 -13.04 -4.76 33.32
N PHE A 14 -14.06 -5.19 32.56
CA PHE A 14 -14.30 -4.79 31.18
C PHE A 14 -14.36 -3.27 30.99
N ALA A 15 -15.12 -2.59 31.86
CA ALA A 15 -15.26 -1.13 31.77
C ALA A 15 -13.89 -0.43 31.83
N ALA A 16 -13.05 -0.83 32.79
CA ALA A 16 -11.72 -0.24 33.00
C ALA A 16 -10.73 -0.65 31.91
N GLN A 17 -10.64 -1.98 31.60
CA GLN A 17 -9.59 -2.53 30.72
C GLN A 17 -9.91 -2.37 29.24
N VAL A 18 -11.17 -2.17 28.86
CA VAL A 18 -11.54 -2.02 27.44
C VAL A 18 -12.10 -0.62 27.18
N ILE A 19 -13.16 -0.21 27.88
CA ILE A 19 -13.83 1.05 27.53
C ILE A 19 -12.96 2.26 27.92
N GLU A 20 -12.56 2.38 29.18
CA GLU A 20 -11.76 3.51 29.68
C GLU A 20 -10.34 3.50 29.02
N ALA A 21 -9.69 2.33 28.97
CA ALA A 21 -8.40 2.18 28.32
C ALA A 21 -8.44 2.60 26.85
N SER A 22 -9.55 2.35 26.14
CA SER A 22 -9.72 2.70 24.73
C SER A 22 -9.75 4.21 24.42
N HIS A 23 -9.89 5.04 25.45
CA HIS A 23 -9.74 6.49 25.33
C HIS A 23 -8.26 6.94 25.32
N GLN A 24 -7.37 6.13 25.86
CA GLN A 24 -5.92 6.42 25.92
C GLN A 24 -5.17 5.75 24.79
N GLN A 25 -5.47 4.47 24.51
CA GLN A 25 -4.85 3.68 23.45
C GLN A 25 -5.87 2.72 22.84
N PRO A 26 -5.76 2.32 21.56
CA PRO A 26 -6.60 1.28 20.99
C PRO A 26 -6.57 -0.01 21.81
N VAL A 27 -7.71 -0.68 21.93
CA VAL A 27 -7.84 -1.98 22.61
C VAL A 27 -8.30 -3.02 21.60
N LEU A 28 -7.48 -4.03 21.37
CA LEU A 28 -7.81 -5.19 20.53
C LEU A 28 -8.43 -6.26 21.40
N VAL A 29 -9.74 -6.50 21.23
CA VAL A 29 -10.50 -7.45 22.05
C VAL A 29 -10.62 -8.76 21.27
N ASP A 30 -9.97 -9.83 21.76
CA ASP A 30 -10.05 -11.18 21.21
C ASP A 30 -11.07 -12.01 21.99
N PHE A 31 -12.14 -12.39 21.33
CA PHE A 31 -13.15 -13.31 21.84
C PHE A 31 -12.78 -14.74 21.43
N TRP A 32 -12.43 -15.57 22.40
CA TRP A 32 -11.89 -16.91 22.20
C TRP A 32 -12.55 -17.96 23.10
N ALA A 33 -12.28 -19.24 22.87
CA ALA A 33 -12.70 -20.34 23.73
C ALA A 33 -11.64 -21.42 23.82
N THR A 34 -11.63 -22.18 24.91
CA THR A 34 -10.65 -23.25 25.16
C THR A 34 -10.73 -24.40 24.15
N TRP A 35 -11.91 -24.70 23.63
CA TRP A 35 -12.17 -25.74 22.62
C TRP A 35 -11.92 -25.28 21.17
N CYS A 36 -11.59 -24.02 20.96
CA CYS A 36 -11.45 -23.44 19.62
C CYS A 36 -10.03 -23.62 19.09
N GLY A 37 -9.80 -24.57 18.20
CA GLY A 37 -8.50 -24.81 17.57
C GLY A 37 -7.93 -23.61 16.82
N PRO A 38 -8.70 -22.90 15.96
CA PRO A 38 -8.24 -21.67 15.31
C PRO A 38 -7.84 -20.56 16.29
N CYS A 39 -8.49 -20.44 17.45
CA CYS A 39 -8.12 -19.48 18.49
C CYS A 39 -6.74 -19.75 19.05
N GLN A 40 -6.40 -21.02 19.25
CA GLN A 40 -5.07 -21.44 19.76
C GLN A 40 -3.96 -21.07 18.80
N SER A 41 -4.23 -21.03 17.48
CA SER A 41 -3.27 -20.60 16.47
C SER A 41 -3.15 -19.09 16.38
N LEU A 42 -4.26 -18.35 16.60
CA LEU A 42 -4.33 -16.89 16.49
C LEU A 42 -3.68 -16.20 17.71
N MET A 43 -3.92 -16.69 18.92
CA MET A 43 -3.50 -16.07 20.17
C MET A 43 -1.99 -15.73 20.23
N PRO A 44 -1.06 -16.65 19.89
CA PRO A 44 0.38 -16.34 19.89
C PRO A 44 0.74 -15.22 18.92
N ILE A 45 0.05 -15.13 17.77
CA ILE A 45 0.28 -14.08 16.76
C ILE A 45 -0.15 -12.72 17.35
N LEU A 46 -1.32 -12.64 17.98
CA LEU A 46 -1.81 -11.41 18.61
C LEU A 46 -0.89 -10.95 19.75
N GLU A 47 -0.40 -11.88 20.57
CA GLU A 47 0.53 -11.58 21.66
C GLU A 47 1.88 -11.07 21.14
N GLN A 48 2.42 -11.68 20.08
CA GLN A 48 3.65 -11.19 19.43
C GLN A 48 3.44 -9.79 18.83
N LEU A 49 2.32 -9.54 18.18
CA LEU A 49 2.00 -8.23 17.64
C LEU A 49 1.87 -7.18 18.76
N ALA A 50 1.21 -7.50 19.88
CA ALA A 50 1.12 -6.60 21.02
C ALA A 50 2.50 -6.21 21.57
N GLN A 51 3.45 -7.15 21.58
CA GLN A 51 4.85 -6.87 21.94
C GLN A 51 5.56 -6.00 20.89
N ARG A 52 5.43 -6.32 19.60
CA ARG A 52 6.07 -5.54 18.50
C ARG A 52 5.55 -4.11 18.42
N TYR A 53 4.27 -3.90 18.69
CA TYR A 53 3.67 -2.58 18.74
C TYR A 53 3.94 -1.81 20.05
N GLN A 54 4.68 -2.42 21.00
CA GLN A 54 5.23 -1.78 22.21
C GLN A 54 4.20 -0.95 22.99
N GLY A 55 2.99 -1.51 23.17
CA GLY A 55 1.93 -0.84 23.92
C GLY A 55 1.17 0.23 23.16
N LYS A 56 1.28 0.30 21.84
CA LYS A 56 0.42 1.17 21.01
C LYS A 56 -1.01 0.66 20.90
N PHE A 57 -1.24 -0.57 21.34
CA PHE A 57 -2.56 -1.12 21.66
C PHE A 57 -2.46 -2.10 22.82
N LEU A 58 -3.55 -2.30 23.51
CA LEU A 58 -3.72 -3.32 24.55
C LEU A 58 -4.47 -4.51 23.94
N LEU A 59 -3.94 -5.73 24.11
CA LEU A 59 -4.65 -6.96 23.77
C LEU A 59 -5.52 -7.38 24.96
N ALA A 60 -6.83 -7.35 24.80
CA ALA A 60 -7.82 -7.77 25.81
C ALA A 60 -8.41 -9.12 25.38
N LYS A 61 -8.22 -10.16 26.22
CA LYS A 61 -8.66 -11.52 25.91
C LYS A 61 -9.94 -11.84 26.71
N VAL A 62 -11.02 -12.20 26.00
CA VAL A 62 -12.33 -12.53 26.56
C VAL A 62 -12.66 -13.98 26.25
N GLU A 63 -12.68 -14.83 27.26
CA GLU A 63 -13.09 -16.23 27.13
C GLU A 63 -14.62 -16.31 27.15
N ILE A 64 -15.25 -16.76 26.05
CA ILE A 64 -16.69 -16.61 25.85
C ILE A 64 -17.57 -17.50 26.71
N ASP A 65 -17.08 -18.66 27.12
CA ASP A 65 -17.86 -19.60 27.93
C ASP A 65 -18.04 -19.06 29.37
N SER A 66 -16.99 -18.42 29.90
CA SER A 66 -17.03 -17.76 31.22
C SER A 66 -17.61 -16.34 31.18
N GLN A 67 -17.56 -15.67 30.01
CA GLN A 67 -17.97 -14.28 29.82
C GLN A 67 -19.11 -14.14 28.79
N GLN A 68 -20.13 -14.98 28.86
CA GLN A 68 -21.25 -15.05 27.91
C GLN A 68 -21.98 -13.71 27.76
N ALA A 69 -22.14 -12.96 28.86
CA ALA A 69 -22.79 -11.65 28.82
C ALA A 69 -22.02 -10.65 27.94
N LEU A 70 -20.70 -10.62 28.03
CA LEU A 70 -19.84 -9.79 27.18
C LEU A 70 -19.91 -10.23 25.72
N ALA A 71 -19.80 -11.53 25.45
CA ALA A 71 -19.90 -12.06 24.10
C ALA A 71 -21.23 -11.68 23.42
N ASN A 72 -22.34 -11.79 24.15
CA ASN A 72 -23.65 -11.39 23.68
C ASN A 72 -23.76 -9.87 23.46
N GLN A 73 -23.23 -9.06 24.38
CA GLN A 73 -23.23 -7.59 24.27
C GLN A 73 -22.49 -7.12 23.02
N PHE A 74 -21.39 -7.80 22.67
CA PHE A 74 -20.59 -7.51 21.46
C PHE A 74 -21.08 -8.22 20.20
N GLY A 75 -22.18 -8.97 20.28
CA GLY A 75 -22.78 -9.67 19.14
C GLY A 75 -21.89 -10.78 18.58
N VAL A 76 -21.02 -11.39 19.39
CA VAL A 76 -20.12 -12.46 18.97
C VAL A 76 -20.94 -13.74 18.68
N ARG A 77 -20.87 -14.20 17.42
CA ARG A 77 -21.60 -15.39 16.95
C ARG A 77 -20.69 -16.60 16.72
N SER A 78 -19.42 -16.36 16.59
CA SER A 78 -18.40 -17.41 16.33
C SER A 78 -17.05 -16.96 16.90
N VAL A 79 -16.16 -17.91 17.15
CA VAL A 79 -14.80 -17.67 17.62
C VAL A 79 -13.76 -18.25 16.66
N PRO A 80 -12.60 -17.61 16.52
CA PRO A 80 -12.24 -16.32 17.11
C PRO A 80 -12.97 -15.15 16.43
N THR A 81 -13.34 -14.13 17.20
CA THR A 81 -13.76 -12.83 16.71
C THR A 81 -12.95 -11.76 17.41
N VAL A 82 -12.29 -10.92 16.62
CA VAL A 82 -11.41 -9.86 17.11
C VAL A 82 -12.01 -8.51 16.77
N LYS A 83 -12.13 -7.63 17.77
CA LYS A 83 -12.71 -6.29 17.61
C LYS A 83 -11.72 -5.23 18.10
N LEU A 84 -11.58 -4.16 17.32
CA LEU A 84 -10.77 -3.01 17.71
C LEU A 84 -11.67 -1.92 18.32
N VAL A 85 -11.38 -1.58 19.57
CA VAL A 85 -12.11 -0.55 20.33
C VAL A 85 -11.26 0.70 20.46
N LYS A 86 -11.83 1.86 20.06
CA LYS A 86 -11.22 3.20 20.23
C LYS A 86 -12.28 4.16 20.76
N LYS A 87 -11.92 4.94 21.78
CA LYS A 87 -12.82 5.95 22.39
C LYS A 87 -14.18 5.36 22.82
N GLY A 88 -14.15 4.15 23.36
CA GLY A 88 -15.34 3.44 23.83
C GLY A 88 -16.21 2.79 22.75
N GLN A 89 -15.79 2.82 21.48
CA GLN A 89 -16.56 2.30 20.35
C GLN A 89 -15.76 1.26 19.55
N VAL A 90 -16.45 0.22 19.05
CA VAL A 90 -15.88 -0.71 18.09
C VAL A 90 -15.73 0.03 16.75
N VAL A 91 -14.50 0.15 16.26
CA VAL A 91 -14.17 0.86 15.02
C VAL A 91 -13.92 -0.09 13.84
N ASP A 92 -13.52 -1.33 14.12
CA ASP A 92 -13.29 -2.36 13.09
C ASP A 92 -13.31 -3.76 13.73
N GLU A 93 -13.51 -4.82 12.93
CA GLU A 93 -13.51 -6.20 13.40
C GLU A 93 -13.15 -7.21 12.31
N PHE A 94 -12.68 -8.38 12.73
CA PHE A 94 -12.60 -9.55 11.84
C PHE A 94 -12.98 -10.83 12.59
N THR A 95 -13.34 -11.88 11.82
CA THR A 95 -13.73 -13.18 12.36
C THR A 95 -12.90 -14.28 11.70
N GLY A 96 -12.52 -15.29 12.47
CA GLY A 96 -11.65 -16.39 12.05
C GLY A 96 -10.16 -16.09 12.30
N ALA A 97 -9.34 -17.12 12.19
CA ALA A 97 -7.89 -17.00 12.30
C ALA A 97 -7.33 -16.45 10.99
N LEU A 98 -6.78 -15.24 11.05
CA LEU A 98 -6.09 -14.61 9.94
C LEU A 98 -4.57 -14.83 10.05
N PRO A 99 -3.83 -14.89 8.93
CA PRO A 99 -2.37 -14.84 8.95
C PRO A 99 -1.87 -13.49 9.46
N GLU A 100 -0.66 -13.48 10.03
CA GLU A 100 -0.05 -12.27 10.64
C GLU A 100 -0.08 -11.05 9.73
N SER A 101 0.22 -11.23 8.42
CA SER A 101 0.21 -10.13 7.44
C SER A 101 -1.14 -9.42 7.33
N GLN A 102 -2.25 -10.18 7.36
CA GLN A 102 -3.59 -9.59 7.31
C GLN A 102 -3.97 -8.91 8.62
N ILE A 103 -3.55 -9.46 9.77
CA ILE A 103 -3.77 -8.82 11.07
C ILE A 103 -2.99 -7.51 11.15
N ARG A 104 -1.76 -7.46 10.63
CA ARG A 104 -0.99 -6.22 10.54
C ARG A 104 -1.68 -5.18 9.67
N LEU A 105 -2.15 -5.55 8.47
CA LEU A 105 -2.92 -4.64 7.62
C LEU A 105 -4.17 -4.10 8.32
N PHE A 106 -4.85 -4.95 9.12
CA PHE A 106 -5.99 -4.52 9.94
C PHE A 106 -5.55 -3.51 11.02
N LEU A 107 -4.47 -3.78 11.76
CA LEU A 107 -3.95 -2.90 12.79
C LEU A 107 -3.44 -1.57 12.21
N ASP A 108 -2.70 -1.61 11.11
CA ASP A 108 -2.05 -0.45 10.48
C ASP A 108 -3.06 0.57 9.92
N LYS A 109 -4.32 0.18 9.71
CA LYS A 109 -5.40 1.13 9.41
C LYS A 109 -5.70 2.05 10.60
N HIS A 110 -5.39 1.62 11.82
CA HIS A 110 -5.83 2.26 13.04
C HIS A 110 -4.71 2.62 14.02
N ILE A 111 -3.56 1.94 13.92
CA ILE A 111 -2.48 2.00 14.91
C ILE A 111 -1.16 2.20 14.17
N GLU A 112 -0.47 3.26 14.52
CA GLU A 112 0.86 3.53 13.97
C GLU A 112 1.93 2.76 14.76
N SER A 113 2.69 1.90 14.08
CA SER A 113 3.80 1.15 14.67
C SER A 113 5.01 2.06 14.97
N GLU A 114 6.01 1.58 15.70
CA GLU A 114 7.26 2.32 15.90
C GLU A 114 8.02 2.48 14.57
N SER A 115 8.02 1.44 13.74
CA SER A 115 8.63 1.50 12.41
C SER A 115 7.95 2.54 11.51
N ASP A 116 6.62 2.72 11.61
CA ASP A 116 5.90 3.76 10.86
C ASP A 116 6.25 5.17 11.32
N GLN A 117 6.38 5.38 12.64
CA GLN A 117 6.80 6.68 13.18
C GLN A 117 8.20 7.04 12.72
N ARG A 118 9.13 6.08 12.78
CA ARG A 118 10.51 6.26 12.30
C ARG A 118 10.53 6.51 10.79
N MET A 119 9.76 5.77 10.01
CA MET A 119 9.63 5.98 8.56
C MET A 119 9.12 7.38 8.25
N ARG A 120 8.09 7.86 8.96
CA ARG A 120 7.60 9.23 8.80
C ARG A 120 8.68 10.28 9.11
N GLN A 121 9.49 10.07 10.16
CA GLN A 121 10.60 10.97 10.47
C GLN A 121 11.68 10.94 9.39
N ALA A 122 12.02 9.77 8.87
CA ALA A 122 12.95 9.63 7.76
C ALA A 122 12.43 10.32 6.47
N LEU A 123 11.13 10.22 6.18
CA LEU A 123 10.50 10.95 5.06
C LEU A 123 10.56 12.46 5.25
N LEU A 124 10.38 12.96 6.47
CA LEU A 124 10.54 14.41 6.76
C LEU A 124 11.98 14.88 6.56
N ARG A 125 12.98 14.10 6.97
CA ARG A 125 14.40 14.38 6.69
C ARG A 125 14.67 14.42 5.18
N TYR A 126 14.14 13.45 4.45
CA TYR A 126 14.24 13.43 3.00
C TYR A 126 13.68 14.71 2.36
N GLN A 127 12.50 15.17 2.80
CA GLN A 127 11.90 16.42 2.33
C GLN A 127 12.73 17.68 2.68
N GLN A 128 13.54 17.61 3.73
CA GLN A 128 14.48 18.67 4.14
C GLN A 128 15.81 18.63 3.36
N GLY A 129 15.99 17.65 2.47
CA GLY A 129 17.19 17.52 1.63
C GLY A 129 18.28 16.62 2.22
N ASP A 130 18.07 15.99 3.37
CA ASP A 130 19.02 15.05 3.97
C ASP A 130 18.79 13.64 3.42
N THR A 131 19.01 13.49 2.11
CA THR A 131 18.66 12.29 1.33
C THR A 131 19.43 11.06 1.81
N ASP A 132 20.76 11.15 1.94
CA ASP A 132 21.60 9.99 2.28
C ASP A 132 21.26 9.41 3.67
N ALA A 133 21.09 10.30 4.67
CA ALA A 133 20.72 9.88 6.02
C ALA A 133 19.29 9.31 6.05
N ALA A 134 18.38 9.89 5.29
CA ALA A 134 17.00 9.39 5.20
C ALA A 134 16.94 7.99 4.58
N LEU A 135 17.64 7.76 3.46
CA LEU A 135 17.72 6.45 2.81
C LEU A 135 18.36 5.40 3.73
N ALA A 136 19.45 5.74 4.40
CA ALA A 136 20.10 4.85 5.34
C ALA A 136 19.17 4.45 6.51
N GLU A 137 18.42 5.40 7.08
CA GLU A 137 17.46 5.13 8.13
C GLU A 137 16.29 4.28 7.64
N MET A 138 15.72 4.57 6.46
CA MET A 138 14.66 3.77 5.86
C MET A 138 15.09 2.32 5.64
N GLY A 139 16.30 2.09 5.14
CA GLY A 139 16.87 0.76 5.01
C GLY A 139 16.98 0.00 6.34
N GLN A 140 17.43 0.67 7.42
CA GLN A 140 17.49 0.08 8.76
C GLN A 140 16.09 -0.26 9.31
N ILE A 141 15.09 0.58 9.05
CA ILE A 141 13.71 0.34 9.45
C ILE A 141 13.19 -0.95 8.80
N LEU A 142 13.44 -1.14 7.51
CA LEU A 142 13.00 -2.32 6.79
C LEU A 142 13.77 -3.60 7.19
N GLN A 143 15.02 -3.48 7.62
CA GLN A 143 15.75 -4.61 8.21
C GLN A 143 15.16 -5.04 9.56
N ALA A 144 14.72 -4.07 10.38
CA ALA A 144 14.11 -4.34 11.68
C ALA A 144 12.65 -4.82 11.57
N ASP A 145 11.92 -4.39 10.56
CA ASP A 145 10.51 -4.71 10.33
C ASP A 145 10.25 -5.04 8.85
N PRO A 146 10.76 -6.20 8.37
CA PRO A 146 10.74 -6.56 6.94
C PRO A 146 9.35 -6.87 6.39
N ASP A 147 8.35 -7.06 7.25
CA ASP A 147 6.99 -7.40 6.84
C ASP A 147 6.07 -6.18 6.71
N ASN A 148 6.57 -4.98 7.02
CA ASN A 148 5.80 -3.74 6.92
C ASN A 148 5.70 -3.26 5.48
N GLU A 149 4.62 -3.62 4.81
CA GLU A 149 4.42 -3.30 3.39
C GLU A 149 4.28 -1.80 3.12
N ASN A 150 3.70 -1.03 4.05
CA ASN A 150 3.59 0.42 3.89
C ASN A 150 4.98 1.08 3.91
N ASN A 151 5.89 0.60 4.76
CA ASN A 151 7.26 1.09 4.80
C ASN A 151 8.05 0.70 3.55
N LYS A 152 7.84 -0.51 2.99
CA LYS A 152 8.41 -0.91 1.69
C LYS A 152 7.95 0.02 0.56
N ILE A 153 6.65 0.33 0.51
CA ILE A 153 6.06 1.24 -0.48
C ILE A 153 6.66 2.63 -0.36
N ASN A 154 6.76 3.17 0.86
CA ASN A 154 7.38 4.47 1.11
C ASN A 154 8.83 4.52 0.65
N TYR A 155 9.62 3.50 0.98
CA TYR A 155 11.03 3.42 0.59
C TYR A 155 11.17 3.30 -0.92
N ALA A 156 10.40 2.43 -1.57
CA ALA A 156 10.42 2.28 -3.03
C ALA A 156 10.09 3.61 -3.75
N ASN A 157 9.15 4.40 -3.22
CA ASN A 157 8.83 5.71 -3.77
C ASN A 157 10.03 6.67 -3.71
N VAL A 158 10.75 6.71 -2.57
CA VAL A 158 11.96 7.54 -2.45
C VAL A 158 13.06 7.03 -3.38
N LEU A 159 13.29 5.72 -3.46
CA LEU A 159 14.27 5.12 -4.37
C LEU A 159 14.01 5.48 -5.84
N ILE A 160 12.75 5.50 -6.28
CA ILE A 160 12.38 5.93 -7.64
C ILE A 160 12.78 7.40 -7.87
N ARG A 161 12.51 8.26 -6.92
CA ARG A 161 12.84 9.70 -7.01
C ARG A 161 14.35 9.95 -7.06
N GLU A 162 15.11 9.14 -6.35
CA GLU A 162 16.57 9.19 -6.31
C GLU A 162 17.24 8.35 -7.42
N ASN A 163 16.46 7.84 -8.38
CA ASN A 163 16.92 7.05 -9.52
C ASN A 163 17.61 5.71 -9.15
N HIS A 164 17.29 5.17 -7.96
CA HIS A 164 17.69 3.83 -7.52
C HIS A 164 16.68 2.77 -8.00
N LEU A 165 16.52 2.65 -9.33
CA LEU A 165 15.40 1.97 -9.96
C LEU A 165 15.39 0.46 -9.71
N ASP A 166 16.55 -0.20 -9.74
CA ASP A 166 16.64 -1.65 -9.55
C ASP A 166 16.27 -2.06 -8.12
N GLU A 167 16.70 -1.27 -7.14
CA GLU A 167 16.34 -1.50 -5.74
C GLU A 167 14.85 -1.26 -5.52
N ALA A 168 14.29 -0.20 -6.10
CA ALA A 168 12.86 0.07 -6.05
C ALA A 168 12.04 -1.09 -6.62
N ARG A 169 12.44 -1.67 -7.77
CA ARG A 169 11.79 -2.86 -8.35
C ARG A 169 11.81 -4.05 -7.42
N GLN A 170 12.94 -4.31 -6.75
CA GLN A 170 13.07 -5.41 -5.80
C GLN A 170 12.10 -5.25 -4.63
N TRP A 171 12.00 -4.07 -4.05
CA TRP A 171 11.08 -3.80 -2.96
C TRP A 171 9.61 -3.94 -3.40
N LEU A 172 9.23 -3.38 -4.54
CA LEU A 172 7.87 -3.53 -5.07
C LEU A 172 7.53 -4.99 -5.42
N ALA A 173 8.49 -5.78 -5.91
CA ALA A 173 8.30 -7.21 -6.18
C ALA A 173 8.17 -8.05 -4.89
N SER A 174 8.65 -7.56 -3.76
CA SER A 174 8.56 -8.23 -2.46
C SER A 174 7.23 -8.02 -1.73
N LEU A 175 6.32 -7.21 -2.30
CA LEU A 175 5.01 -6.94 -1.73
C LEU A 175 4.07 -8.15 -1.89
N SER A 176 3.10 -8.27 -0.98
CA SER A 176 2.01 -9.24 -1.14
C SER A 176 1.16 -8.90 -2.36
N VAL A 177 0.40 -9.88 -2.84
CA VAL A 177 -0.54 -9.69 -3.96
C VAL A 177 -1.53 -8.57 -3.65
N GLU A 178 -2.01 -8.47 -2.41
CA GLU A 178 -2.95 -7.43 -1.99
C GLU A 178 -2.31 -6.04 -2.02
N ALA A 179 -1.10 -5.88 -1.50
CA ALA A 179 -0.39 -4.61 -1.51
C ALA A 179 0.01 -4.18 -2.93
N ALA A 180 0.39 -5.13 -3.80
CA ALA A 180 0.71 -4.86 -5.19
C ALA A 180 -0.50 -4.34 -6.01
N LEU A 181 -1.73 -4.60 -5.56
CA LEU A 181 -2.96 -4.09 -6.18
C LEU A 181 -3.31 -2.66 -5.76
N LYS A 182 -2.65 -2.09 -4.76
CA LYS A 182 -2.90 -0.70 -4.33
C LYS A 182 -2.63 0.28 -5.48
N PRO A 183 -3.47 1.32 -5.65
CA PRO A 183 -3.31 2.29 -6.74
C PRO A 183 -1.94 2.95 -6.77
N GLU A 184 -1.38 3.33 -5.61
CA GLU A 184 -0.06 3.94 -5.50
C GLU A 184 1.07 3.01 -5.95
N VAL A 185 0.95 1.70 -5.70
CA VAL A 185 1.95 0.71 -6.14
C VAL A 185 1.90 0.52 -7.64
N ARG A 186 0.69 0.41 -8.22
CA ARG A 186 0.52 0.34 -9.68
C ARG A 186 1.06 1.58 -10.39
N ALA A 187 0.83 2.76 -9.81
CA ALA A 187 1.38 4.00 -10.34
C ALA A 187 2.91 4.00 -10.36
N MET A 188 3.56 3.54 -9.28
CA MET A 188 5.02 3.40 -9.23
C MET A 188 5.56 2.37 -10.23
N GLN A 189 4.89 1.23 -10.38
CA GLN A 189 5.24 0.22 -11.37
C GLN A 189 5.13 0.78 -12.80
N ALA A 190 4.03 1.48 -13.10
CA ALA A 190 3.85 2.15 -14.38
C ALA A 190 4.94 3.20 -14.65
N GLN A 191 5.29 4.01 -13.63
CA GLN A 191 6.37 4.99 -13.73
C GLN A 191 7.72 4.33 -14.05
N LEU A 192 8.07 3.23 -13.36
CA LEU A 192 9.31 2.48 -13.61
C LEU A 192 9.37 1.95 -15.04
N GLU A 193 8.26 1.48 -15.60
CA GLU A 193 8.20 1.02 -16.98
C GLU A 193 8.41 2.18 -17.99
N PHE A 194 7.83 3.35 -17.75
CA PHE A 194 8.08 4.52 -18.60
C PHE A 194 9.52 5.00 -18.52
N ILE A 195 10.15 4.95 -17.35
CA ILE A 195 11.59 5.24 -17.21
C ILE A 195 12.43 4.24 -18.03
N GLU A 196 12.09 2.96 -17.98
CA GLU A 196 12.80 1.92 -18.74
C GLU A 196 12.70 2.12 -20.25
N ILE A 197 11.52 2.51 -20.76
CA ILE A 197 11.29 2.81 -22.18
C ILE A 197 12.27 3.88 -22.69
N VAL A 198 12.56 4.90 -21.89
CA VAL A 198 13.42 6.01 -22.29
C VAL A 198 14.89 5.85 -21.90
N GLN A 199 15.24 4.85 -21.09
CA GLN A 199 16.58 4.70 -20.54
C GLN A 199 17.69 4.65 -21.59
N ASN A 200 17.41 4.01 -22.73
CA ASN A 200 18.33 3.90 -23.86
C ASN A 200 17.81 4.59 -25.13
N ALA A 201 16.77 5.42 -25.00
CA ALA A 201 16.19 6.12 -26.12
C ALA A 201 17.03 7.34 -26.52
N PRO A 202 16.98 7.77 -27.81
CA PRO A 202 17.50 9.08 -28.21
C PRO A 202 16.86 10.20 -27.42
N ASP A 203 17.55 11.33 -27.30
CA ASP A 203 17.00 12.51 -26.63
C ASP A 203 15.74 13.05 -27.35
N PRO A 204 14.86 13.77 -26.63
CA PRO A 204 13.59 14.25 -27.19
C PRO A 204 13.75 15.10 -28.44
N ALA A 205 14.78 15.94 -28.51
CA ALA A 205 14.99 16.81 -29.69
C ALA A 205 15.32 16.01 -30.96
N THR A 206 16.12 14.94 -30.81
CA THR A 206 16.41 13.99 -31.89
C THR A 206 15.13 13.27 -32.35
N LEU A 207 14.29 12.81 -31.42
CA LEU A 207 13.02 12.14 -31.74
C LEU A 207 12.01 13.09 -32.39
N GLU A 208 11.93 14.33 -31.94
CA GLU A 208 11.09 15.37 -32.56
C GLU A 208 11.50 15.64 -34.01
N LYS A 209 12.81 15.71 -34.30
CA LYS A 209 13.34 15.86 -35.67
C LYS A 209 12.97 14.65 -36.52
N GLN A 210 13.15 13.43 -36.02
CA GLN A 210 12.77 12.20 -36.75
C GLN A 210 11.25 12.20 -37.06
N LEU A 211 10.42 12.63 -36.12
CA LEU A 211 8.97 12.69 -36.31
C LEU A 211 8.54 13.82 -37.28
N ALA A 212 9.32 14.91 -37.34
CA ALA A 212 9.12 15.98 -38.33
C ALA A 212 9.50 15.55 -39.75
N GLU A 213 10.58 14.75 -39.90
CA GLU A 213 11.03 14.16 -41.18
C GLU A 213 10.09 13.04 -41.66
N ASP A 214 9.62 12.21 -40.72
CA ASP A 214 8.64 11.13 -40.98
C ASP A 214 7.51 11.15 -39.95
N PRO A 215 6.36 11.78 -40.26
CA PRO A 215 5.19 11.79 -39.37
C PRO A 215 4.56 10.42 -39.10
N HIS A 216 4.98 9.37 -39.82
CA HIS A 216 4.56 7.97 -39.59
C HIS A 216 5.53 7.19 -38.72
N ASN A 217 6.61 7.77 -38.23
CA ASN A 217 7.54 7.12 -37.35
C ASN A 217 6.90 6.80 -35.98
N THR A 218 6.31 5.60 -35.90
CA THR A 218 5.60 5.13 -34.71
C THR A 218 6.54 4.98 -33.50
N GLU A 219 7.79 4.57 -33.73
CA GLU A 219 8.79 4.41 -32.66
C GLU A 219 9.13 5.75 -32.02
N ALA A 220 9.47 6.76 -32.83
CA ALA A 220 9.77 8.10 -32.32
C ALA A 220 8.57 8.69 -31.54
N ARG A 221 7.36 8.48 -32.03
CA ARG A 221 6.13 8.90 -31.38
C ARG A 221 5.93 8.20 -30.02
N TYR A 222 6.19 6.90 -29.97
CA TYR A 222 6.08 6.11 -28.74
C TYR A 222 7.07 6.57 -27.66
N LEU A 223 8.34 6.74 -28.03
CA LEU A 223 9.39 7.23 -27.14
C LEU A 223 9.10 8.65 -26.64
N LEU A 224 8.67 9.55 -27.53
CA LEU A 224 8.23 10.92 -27.14
C LEU A 224 7.06 10.91 -26.18
N SER A 225 6.10 9.98 -26.36
CA SER A 225 4.99 9.85 -25.41
C SER A 225 5.47 9.46 -24.01
N ALA A 226 6.47 8.56 -23.90
CA ALA A 226 7.05 8.18 -22.63
C ALA A 226 7.80 9.34 -21.95
N TYR A 227 8.58 10.12 -22.70
CA TYR A 227 9.19 11.36 -22.19
C TYR A 227 8.14 12.37 -21.71
N ALA A 228 7.07 12.57 -22.47
CA ALA A 228 5.98 13.47 -22.08
C ALA A 228 5.32 13.02 -20.76
N ILE A 229 5.13 11.71 -20.56
CA ILE A 229 4.62 11.16 -19.28
C ILE A 229 5.56 11.51 -18.12
N LEU A 230 6.86 11.27 -18.28
CA LEU A 230 7.85 11.55 -17.22
C LEU A 230 8.00 13.04 -16.91
N GLN A 231 7.67 13.91 -17.87
CA GLN A 231 7.66 15.37 -17.72
C GLN A 231 6.32 15.91 -17.21
N GLY A 232 5.32 15.06 -16.94
CA GLY A 232 3.99 15.48 -16.51
C GLY A 232 3.12 16.08 -17.63
N GLN A 233 3.52 15.95 -18.89
CA GLN A 233 2.78 16.45 -20.06
C GLN A 233 1.76 15.41 -20.52
N PHE A 234 0.84 15.06 -19.64
CA PHE A 234 -0.04 13.91 -19.83
C PHE A 234 -0.97 14.01 -21.03
N GLU A 235 -1.49 15.20 -21.32
CA GLU A 235 -2.37 15.40 -22.48
C GLU A 235 -1.62 15.13 -23.78
N VAL A 236 -0.39 15.62 -23.90
CA VAL A 236 0.48 15.35 -25.06
C VAL A 236 0.74 13.84 -25.19
N ALA A 237 1.05 13.18 -24.09
CA ALA A 237 1.28 11.74 -24.09
C ALA A 237 0.04 10.95 -24.55
N PHE A 238 -1.12 11.29 -24.03
CA PHE A 238 -2.38 10.67 -24.44
C PHE A 238 -2.66 10.82 -25.94
N GLU A 239 -2.48 12.00 -26.51
CA GLU A 239 -2.71 12.24 -27.94
C GLU A 239 -1.72 11.45 -28.79
N GLN A 240 -0.42 11.40 -28.42
CA GLN A 240 0.58 10.62 -29.12
C GLN A 240 0.25 9.11 -29.11
N LEU A 241 -0.10 8.58 -27.95
CA LEU A 241 -0.44 7.16 -27.79
C LEU A 241 -1.74 6.79 -28.53
N LEU A 242 -2.76 7.64 -28.49
CA LEU A 242 -3.99 7.44 -29.27
C LEU A 242 -3.73 7.43 -30.77
N GLU A 243 -2.81 8.27 -31.24
CA GLU A 243 -2.45 8.31 -32.65
C GLU A 243 -1.77 6.99 -33.07
N ILE A 244 -0.93 6.39 -32.22
CA ILE A 244 -0.37 5.05 -32.44
C ILE A 244 -1.48 4.02 -32.56
N VAL A 245 -2.43 3.99 -31.62
CA VAL A 245 -3.55 3.03 -31.63
C VAL A 245 -4.39 3.13 -32.91
N LYS A 246 -4.57 4.35 -33.45
CA LYS A 246 -5.34 4.57 -34.68
C LYS A 246 -4.59 4.17 -35.95
N ARG A 247 -3.28 4.42 -36.01
CA ARG A 247 -2.50 4.27 -37.24
C ARG A 247 -1.75 2.95 -37.34
N ASP A 248 -1.23 2.48 -36.22
CA ASP A 248 -0.37 1.29 -36.15
C ASP A 248 -0.69 0.48 -34.88
N ARG A 249 -1.89 -0.06 -34.87
CA ARG A 249 -2.42 -0.79 -33.71
C ARG A 249 -1.54 -1.94 -33.23
N ASN A 250 -0.83 -2.59 -34.18
CA ASN A 250 -0.02 -3.76 -33.87
C ASN A 250 1.44 -3.41 -33.52
N TYR A 251 1.79 -2.14 -33.49
CA TYR A 251 3.14 -1.69 -33.15
C TYR A 251 3.59 -2.33 -31.83
N ASN A 252 4.73 -3.04 -31.89
CA ASN A 252 5.39 -3.68 -30.75
C ASN A 252 4.38 -4.38 -29.78
N ASP A 253 3.59 -5.29 -30.32
CA ASP A 253 2.58 -6.06 -29.58
C ASP A 253 1.55 -5.16 -28.84
N ASP A 254 0.93 -4.23 -29.58
CA ASP A 254 -0.10 -3.31 -29.08
C ASP A 254 0.44 -2.32 -28.01
N ALA A 255 1.69 -1.89 -28.15
CA ALA A 255 2.39 -1.05 -27.17
C ALA A 255 1.66 0.27 -26.91
N GLY A 256 1.05 0.89 -27.92
CA GLY A 256 0.29 2.13 -27.76
C GLY A 256 -0.89 2.00 -26.79
N ARG A 257 -1.69 0.94 -26.94
CA ARG A 257 -2.82 0.67 -26.01
C ARG A 257 -2.33 0.27 -24.64
N LYS A 258 -1.30 -0.59 -24.55
CA LYS A 258 -0.72 -0.99 -23.27
C LYS A 258 -0.19 0.23 -22.48
N ALA A 259 0.50 1.15 -23.16
CA ALA A 259 0.99 2.38 -22.55
C ALA A 259 -0.15 3.31 -22.09
N LEU A 260 -1.25 3.41 -22.85
CA LEU A 260 -2.46 4.15 -22.43
C LEU A 260 -3.04 3.57 -21.14
N LEU A 261 -3.16 2.24 -21.03
CA LEU A 261 -3.67 1.60 -19.82
C LEU A 261 -2.76 1.88 -18.61
N LYS A 262 -1.45 1.82 -18.79
CA LYS A 262 -0.48 2.17 -17.72
C LYS A 262 -0.52 3.66 -17.35
N LEU A 263 -0.73 4.54 -18.30
CA LEU A 263 -0.91 5.96 -18.02
C LEU A 263 -2.19 6.21 -17.20
N PHE A 264 -3.27 5.45 -17.45
CA PHE A 264 -4.46 5.49 -16.59
C PHE A 264 -4.16 5.01 -15.17
N GLU A 265 -3.34 3.96 -15.01
CA GLU A 265 -2.92 3.47 -13.68
C GLU A 265 -2.04 4.49 -12.96
N LEU A 266 -1.11 5.13 -13.67
CA LEU A 266 -0.24 6.18 -13.14
C LEU A 266 -1.03 7.38 -12.59
N LEU A 267 -2.06 7.81 -13.32
CA LEU A 267 -2.85 8.99 -12.97
C LEU A 267 -3.99 8.71 -11.99
N GLY A 268 -4.48 7.46 -11.97
CA GLY A 268 -5.64 7.06 -11.18
C GLY A 268 -6.99 7.51 -11.78
N ASP A 269 -8.06 6.86 -11.34
CA ASP A 269 -9.41 7.02 -11.92
C ASP A 269 -10.00 8.43 -11.76
N ASN A 270 -9.57 9.18 -10.75
CA ASN A 270 -10.10 10.51 -10.43
C ASN A 270 -9.41 11.64 -11.20
N HIS A 271 -8.38 11.36 -11.99
CA HIS A 271 -7.71 12.39 -12.78
C HIS A 271 -8.60 12.84 -13.95
N GLU A 272 -8.72 14.16 -14.17
CA GLU A 272 -9.63 14.77 -15.14
C GLU A 272 -9.50 14.24 -16.58
N LEU A 273 -8.28 13.92 -17.01
CA LEU A 273 -8.01 13.40 -18.36
C LEU A 273 -8.45 11.94 -18.52
N VAL A 274 -8.40 11.12 -17.48
CA VAL A 274 -8.59 9.66 -17.58
C VAL A 274 -9.96 9.31 -18.15
N GLY A 275 -11.04 9.92 -17.64
CA GLY A 275 -12.39 9.63 -18.12
C GLY A 275 -12.62 9.96 -19.59
N SER A 276 -12.03 11.07 -20.08
CA SER A 276 -12.15 11.50 -21.49
C SER A 276 -11.34 10.60 -22.42
N TYR A 277 -10.11 10.25 -22.04
CA TYR A 277 -9.23 9.44 -22.88
C TYR A 277 -9.60 7.94 -22.89
N ARG A 278 -10.21 7.41 -21.85
CA ARG A 278 -10.83 6.06 -21.88
C ARG A 278 -11.92 5.98 -22.95
N ARG A 279 -12.77 7.01 -23.08
CA ARG A 279 -13.79 7.06 -24.16
C ARG A 279 -13.16 7.17 -25.54
N LYS A 280 -12.15 8.04 -25.72
CA LYS A 280 -11.42 8.16 -27.00
C LYS A 280 -10.75 6.84 -27.39
N LEU A 281 -10.14 6.13 -26.41
CA LEU A 281 -9.55 4.81 -26.65
C LEU A 281 -10.60 3.78 -27.10
N ALA A 282 -11.74 3.72 -26.41
CA ALA A 282 -12.83 2.81 -26.78
C ALA A 282 -13.33 3.06 -28.21
N MET A 283 -13.44 4.34 -28.62
CA MET A 283 -13.81 4.70 -29.99
C MET A 283 -12.73 4.33 -31.03
N ALA A 284 -11.45 4.38 -30.66
CA ALA A 284 -10.34 4.03 -31.54
C ALA A 284 -10.19 2.51 -31.75
N LEU A 285 -10.74 1.72 -30.85
CA LEU A 285 -10.68 0.24 -30.90
C LEU A 285 -11.84 -0.40 -31.66
N ASN A 286 -12.96 0.34 -31.84
CA ASN A 286 -14.14 -0.09 -32.61
C ASN A 286 -14.02 0.31 -34.07
#